data_d3f27e54d4d45cda423c4ce4c8862504
#
_entry.id   d3f27e54d4d45cda423c4ce4c8862504
#
_cell.length_a   1.000
_cell.length_b   1.000
_cell.length_c   1.000
_cell.angle_alpha   90.00
_cell.angle_beta   90.00
_cell.angle_gamma   90.00
#
_symmetry.space_group_name_H-M   'P 1'
#
loop_
_entity.id
_entity.type
_entity.pdbx_description
1 polymer ?
#
loop_
_entity_poly.entity_id
_entity_poly.type
_entity_poly.pdbx_seq_one_letter_code
_entity_poly.pdbx_strand_id
1 'polypeptide(L)'
;MFTPLSLFSRRHLLALCAAVLTPMAYAQNEAADEFIRRISTETLELVKTDKALRNGETTRILQLVDSKLMPHVNFRRMTALATGPAWRKATPEQQKRLQDEFKTLLVRTYAGALTQVSDHTVFVKPLRPGQDDKNLVVNTEVRSKGEPIQLDYRLEKTPGEGAGWLIYDLNVLGIWLIENYRTQFTKEINAGGIDALINSLAERNKANAQKS
;
A
#
# COMPACT_ATOMS: atom_id res chain seq x y z
N MET A 1 -48.87 -64.22 -45.51
CA MET A 1 -48.67 -65.05 -44.33
C MET A 1 -47.80 -64.22 -43.38
N PHE A 2 -48.26 -64.04 -42.23
CA PHE A 2 -48.03 -62.98 -41.21
C PHE A 2 -46.60 -62.63 -40.84
N THR A 3 -46.31 -61.31 -40.91
CA THR A 3 -45.19 -60.63 -40.22
C THR A 3 -45.66 -60.14 -38.86
N PRO A 4 -44.86 -60.20 -37.80
CA PRO A 4 -45.10 -59.38 -36.63
C PRO A 4 -44.10 -58.17 -36.52
N LEU A 5 -44.74 -57.08 -36.13
CA LEU A 5 -44.12 -55.77 -35.75
C LEU A 5 -43.07 -55.91 -34.70
N SER A 6 -41.93 -55.22 -34.92
CA SER A 6 -40.94 -54.98 -33.89
C SER A 6 -41.24 -53.65 -33.17
N LEU A 7 -41.37 -53.74 -31.86
CA LEU A 7 -41.51 -52.61 -30.95
C LEU A 7 -40.25 -51.80 -30.87
N PHE A 8 -40.29 -50.51 -31.26
CA PHE A 8 -39.29 -49.51 -30.98
C PHE A 8 -39.40 -49.07 -29.54
N SER A 9 -38.41 -49.43 -28.74
CA SER A 9 -38.25 -48.97 -27.39
C SER A 9 -37.67 -47.52 -27.39
N ARG A 10 -38.49 -46.56 -26.94
CA ARG A 10 -38.06 -45.15 -26.67
C ARG A 10 -37.22 -45.11 -25.41
N ARG A 11 -35.89 -45.09 -25.55
CA ARG A 11 -34.97 -44.73 -24.48
C ARG A 11 -34.96 -43.22 -24.33
N HIS A 12 -35.57 -42.74 -23.25
CA HIS A 12 -35.49 -41.35 -22.81
C HIS A 12 -34.06 -41.04 -22.37
N LEU A 13 -33.36 -40.24 -23.18
CA LEU A 13 -32.12 -39.62 -22.79
C LEU A 13 -32.46 -38.43 -21.90
N LEU A 14 -32.46 -38.63 -20.59
CA LEU A 14 -32.46 -37.54 -19.60
C LEU A 14 -31.06 -36.92 -19.58
N ALA A 15 -30.86 -35.81 -20.32
CA ALA A 15 -29.70 -34.97 -20.20
C ALA A 15 -29.78 -34.21 -18.87
N LEU A 16 -29.04 -34.71 -17.87
CA LEU A 16 -28.85 -34.06 -16.59
C LEU A 16 -27.90 -32.87 -16.80
N CYS A 17 -28.44 -31.67 -17.00
CA CYS A 17 -27.67 -30.43 -16.95
C CYS A 17 -27.24 -30.18 -15.50
N ALA A 18 -26.05 -30.67 -15.12
CA ALA A 18 -25.40 -30.27 -13.90
C ALA A 18 -24.96 -28.80 -14.07
N ALA A 19 -25.78 -27.89 -13.57
CA ALA A 19 -25.39 -26.49 -13.40
C ALA A 19 -24.22 -26.44 -12.41
N VAL A 20 -23.01 -26.29 -12.93
CA VAL A 20 -21.81 -25.99 -12.11
C VAL A 20 -22.01 -24.59 -11.57
N LEU A 21 -22.56 -24.48 -10.36
CA LEU A 21 -22.53 -23.29 -9.54
C LEU A 21 -21.07 -23.06 -9.12
N THR A 22 -20.29 -22.36 -9.95
CA THR A 22 -19.03 -21.80 -9.51
C THR A 22 -19.36 -20.81 -8.40
N PRO A 23 -18.84 -20.99 -7.16
CA PRO A 23 -18.97 -19.94 -6.16
C PRO A 23 -18.24 -18.72 -6.72
N MET A 24 -18.97 -17.65 -7.05
CA MET A 24 -18.39 -16.33 -7.15
C MET A 24 -17.81 -16.05 -5.75
N ALA A 25 -16.50 -16.20 -5.59
CA ALA A 25 -15.79 -15.69 -4.47
C ALA A 25 -15.97 -14.16 -4.54
N TYR A 26 -16.99 -13.66 -3.85
CA TYR A 26 -17.03 -12.24 -3.50
C TYR A 26 -15.72 -12.00 -2.75
N ALA A 27 -14.85 -11.21 -3.34
CA ALA A 27 -13.70 -10.67 -2.61
C ALA A 27 -14.30 -9.96 -1.40
N GLN A 28 -14.26 -10.63 -0.26
CA GLN A 28 -14.80 -10.11 0.98
C GLN A 28 -13.89 -8.94 1.32
N ASN A 29 -14.43 -7.71 1.22
CA ASN A 29 -13.67 -6.52 1.59
C ASN A 29 -13.19 -6.73 3.03
N GLU A 30 -11.88 -6.87 3.18
CA GLU A 30 -11.22 -7.00 4.49
C GLU A 30 -11.55 -5.75 5.33
N ALA A 31 -11.73 -5.90 6.64
CA ALA A 31 -11.88 -4.74 7.50
C ALA A 31 -10.58 -3.90 7.49
N ALA A 32 -10.71 -2.57 7.56
CA ALA A 32 -9.55 -1.67 7.40
C ALA A 32 -8.46 -1.89 8.46
N ASP A 33 -8.85 -2.19 9.69
CA ASP A 33 -7.94 -2.50 10.79
C ASP A 33 -7.27 -3.88 10.61
N GLU A 34 -7.99 -4.88 10.12
CA GLU A 34 -7.42 -6.19 9.76
C GLU A 34 -6.45 -6.08 8.59
N PHE A 35 -6.78 -5.29 7.58
CA PHE A 35 -5.89 -4.98 6.46
C PHE A 35 -4.55 -4.41 6.94
N ILE A 36 -4.58 -3.40 7.82
CA ILE A 36 -3.36 -2.82 8.39
C ILE A 36 -2.64 -3.81 9.29
N ARG A 37 -3.36 -4.58 10.11
CA ARG A 37 -2.77 -5.63 10.96
C ARG A 37 -1.99 -6.63 10.12
N ARG A 38 -2.59 -7.15 9.06
CA ARG A 38 -1.98 -8.13 8.17
C ARG A 38 -0.71 -7.59 7.51
N ILE A 39 -0.79 -6.45 6.82
CA ILE A 39 0.37 -5.87 6.11
C ILE A 39 1.52 -5.57 7.08
N SER A 40 1.19 -4.98 8.23
CA SER A 40 2.20 -4.61 9.21
C SER A 40 2.88 -5.83 9.83
N THR A 41 2.11 -6.89 10.14
CA THR A 41 2.65 -8.14 10.68
C THR A 41 3.53 -8.85 9.65
N GLU A 42 3.05 -8.99 8.40
CA GLU A 42 3.83 -9.58 7.31
C GLU A 42 5.16 -8.82 7.08
N THR A 43 5.10 -7.49 7.13
CA THR A 43 6.30 -6.65 6.95
C THR A 43 7.29 -6.87 8.09
N LEU A 44 6.83 -6.89 9.35
CA LEU A 44 7.70 -7.15 10.51
C LEU A 44 8.33 -8.54 10.45
N GLU A 45 7.59 -9.57 10.07
CA GLU A 45 8.14 -10.93 9.95
C GLU A 45 9.21 -11.01 8.85
N LEU A 46 9.05 -10.29 7.75
CA LEU A 46 10.10 -10.18 6.73
C LEU A 46 11.33 -9.47 7.27
N VAL A 47 11.18 -8.39 8.02
CA VAL A 47 12.32 -7.70 8.65
C VAL A 47 13.03 -8.59 9.67
N LYS A 48 12.30 -9.38 10.47
CA LYS A 48 12.88 -10.32 11.44
C LYS A 48 13.70 -11.42 10.80
N THR A 49 13.25 -11.94 9.66
CA THR A 49 13.85 -13.12 9.02
C THR A 49 14.95 -12.77 8.01
N ASP A 50 14.88 -11.60 7.38
CA ASP A 50 15.83 -11.17 6.34
C ASP A 50 16.99 -10.37 6.96
N LYS A 51 18.21 -10.94 6.91
CA LYS A 51 19.41 -10.31 7.47
C LYS A 51 19.75 -8.98 6.79
N ALA A 52 19.54 -8.85 5.48
CA ALA A 52 19.85 -7.63 4.74
C ALA A 52 18.91 -6.48 5.16
N LEU A 53 17.62 -6.79 5.41
CA LEU A 53 16.67 -5.82 5.96
C LEU A 53 17.07 -5.37 7.37
N ARG A 54 17.46 -6.30 8.24
CA ARG A 54 17.94 -5.98 9.60
C ARG A 54 19.20 -5.14 9.60
N ASN A 55 20.07 -5.34 8.62
CA ASN A 55 21.30 -4.54 8.46
C ASN A 55 21.03 -3.18 7.80
N GLY A 56 19.80 -2.88 7.37
CA GLY A 56 19.47 -1.61 6.74
C GLY A 56 19.95 -1.47 5.30
N GLU A 57 20.17 -2.60 4.58
CA GLU A 57 20.60 -2.55 3.19
C GLU A 57 19.54 -1.88 2.32
N THR A 58 19.80 -0.65 1.91
CA THR A 58 18.84 0.22 1.21
C THR A 58 18.24 -0.42 -0.04
N THR A 59 19.06 -1.14 -0.83
CA THR A 59 18.57 -1.85 -2.03
C THR A 59 17.54 -2.93 -1.66
N ARG A 60 17.79 -3.68 -0.57
CA ARG A 60 16.88 -4.72 -0.11
C ARG A 60 15.58 -4.12 0.45
N ILE A 61 15.68 -2.98 1.15
CA ILE A 61 14.51 -2.25 1.65
C ILE A 61 13.66 -1.71 0.48
N LEU A 62 14.27 -1.14 -0.55
CA LEU A 62 13.56 -0.73 -1.77
C LEU A 62 12.82 -1.89 -2.43
N GLN A 63 13.45 -3.06 -2.56
CA GLN A 63 12.81 -4.26 -3.10
C GLN A 63 11.61 -4.71 -2.25
N LEU A 64 11.73 -4.68 -0.92
CA LEU A 64 10.64 -4.98 0.01
C LEU A 64 9.48 -4.00 -0.22
N VAL A 65 9.77 -2.70 -0.24
CA VAL A 65 8.77 -1.64 -0.47
C VAL A 65 8.06 -1.86 -1.79
N ASP A 66 8.79 -2.03 -2.89
CA ASP A 66 8.21 -2.20 -4.22
C ASP A 66 7.35 -3.46 -4.35
N SER A 67 7.80 -4.58 -3.78
CA SER A 67 7.12 -5.86 -3.95
C SER A 67 6.01 -6.12 -2.92
N LYS A 68 6.10 -5.55 -1.71
CA LYS A 68 5.20 -5.88 -0.59
C LYS A 68 4.35 -4.72 -0.11
N LEU A 69 4.85 -3.48 -0.17
CA LEU A 69 4.11 -2.34 0.34
C LEU A 69 3.41 -1.54 -0.77
N MET A 70 4.09 -1.27 -1.88
CA MET A 70 3.53 -0.46 -2.97
C MET A 70 2.21 -1.00 -3.56
N PRO A 71 1.95 -2.33 -3.65
CA PRO A 71 0.65 -2.85 -4.06
C PRO A 71 -0.53 -2.44 -3.15
N HIS A 72 -0.23 -2.01 -1.93
CA HIS A 72 -1.20 -1.59 -0.92
C HIS A 72 -1.25 -0.07 -0.72
N VAL A 73 -0.52 0.69 -1.54
CA VAL A 73 -0.39 2.15 -1.37
C VAL A 73 -0.83 2.89 -2.63
N ASN A 74 -1.73 3.84 -2.51
CA ASN A 74 -1.98 4.83 -3.56
C ASN A 74 -0.90 5.92 -3.52
N PHE A 75 0.31 5.57 -3.97
CA PHE A 75 1.45 6.48 -3.92
C PHE A 75 1.28 7.68 -4.87
N ARG A 76 0.53 7.50 -5.96
CA ARG A 76 0.16 8.60 -6.86
C ARG A 76 -0.67 9.64 -6.12
N ARG A 77 -1.68 9.22 -5.33
CA ARG A 77 -2.49 10.12 -4.50
C ARG A 77 -1.65 10.81 -3.44
N MET A 78 -0.79 10.07 -2.74
CA MET A 78 0.13 10.60 -1.73
C MET A 78 1.01 11.71 -2.33
N THR A 79 1.66 11.45 -3.46
CA THR A 79 2.52 12.42 -4.16
C THR A 79 1.73 13.63 -4.64
N ALA A 80 0.55 13.41 -5.24
CA ALA A 80 -0.34 14.49 -5.70
C ALA A 80 -0.76 15.42 -4.56
N LEU A 81 -1.10 14.87 -3.41
CA LEU A 81 -1.48 15.64 -2.24
C LEU A 81 -0.30 16.41 -1.63
N ALA A 82 0.89 15.83 -1.60
CA ALA A 82 2.11 16.50 -1.16
C ALA A 82 2.55 17.62 -2.12
N THR A 83 2.38 17.42 -3.43
CA THR A 83 2.71 18.42 -4.47
C THR A 83 1.66 19.54 -4.54
N GLY A 84 0.43 19.27 -4.15
CA GLY A 84 -0.67 20.21 -4.18
C GLY A 84 -1.14 20.61 -5.59
N PRO A 85 -1.59 21.87 -5.82
CA PRO A 85 -2.14 22.30 -7.11
C PRO A 85 -1.20 22.16 -8.29
N ALA A 86 0.11 22.19 -8.05
CA ALA A 86 1.12 22.04 -9.09
C ALA A 86 1.11 20.66 -9.74
N TRP A 87 0.64 19.61 -9.03
CA TRP A 87 0.48 18.27 -9.59
C TRP A 87 -0.35 18.23 -10.87
N ARG A 88 -1.42 19.01 -10.96
CA ARG A 88 -2.29 19.07 -12.14
C ARG A 88 -1.67 19.74 -13.35
N LYS A 89 -0.61 20.53 -13.14
CA LYS A 89 0.14 21.22 -14.18
C LYS A 89 1.37 20.42 -14.64
N ALA A 90 1.75 19.38 -13.89
CA ALA A 90 2.87 18.52 -14.20
C ALA A 90 2.55 17.60 -15.38
N THR A 91 3.52 17.38 -16.27
CA THR A 91 3.40 16.39 -17.34
C THR A 91 3.39 14.96 -16.74
N PRO A 92 2.91 13.95 -17.49
CA PRO A 92 2.97 12.55 -17.03
C PRO A 92 4.39 12.11 -16.62
N GLU A 93 5.42 12.56 -17.35
CA GLU A 93 6.83 12.26 -17.09
C GLU A 93 7.28 12.91 -15.77
N GLN A 94 6.91 14.17 -15.55
CA GLN A 94 7.19 14.87 -14.29
C GLN A 94 6.48 14.20 -13.12
N GLN A 95 5.21 13.82 -13.28
CA GLN A 95 4.45 13.10 -12.26
C GLN A 95 5.12 11.77 -11.89
N LYS A 96 5.58 11.02 -12.90
CA LYS A 96 6.31 9.77 -12.67
C LYS A 96 7.63 10.01 -11.94
N ARG A 97 8.44 10.95 -12.39
CA ARG A 97 9.72 11.30 -11.74
C ARG A 97 9.52 11.76 -10.30
N LEU A 98 8.51 12.58 -10.02
CA LEU A 98 8.15 12.99 -8.65
C LEU A 98 7.83 11.81 -7.77
N GLN A 99 7.05 10.84 -8.27
CA GLN A 99 6.73 9.62 -7.50
C GLN A 99 8.01 8.81 -7.22
N ASP A 100 8.85 8.60 -8.22
CA ASP A 100 10.07 7.79 -8.08
C ASP A 100 11.05 8.44 -7.08
N GLU A 101 11.29 9.74 -7.22
CA GLU A 101 12.19 10.47 -6.32
C GLU A 101 11.62 10.59 -4.89
N PHE A 102 10.32 10.83 -4.76
CA PHE A 102 9.68 10.94 -3.45
C PHE A 102 9.67 9.59 -2.72
N LYS A 103 9.36 8.49 -3.42
CA LYS A 103 9.46 7.14 -2.86
C LYS A 103 10.88 6.84 -2.35
N THR A 104 11.87 7.12 -3.19
CA THR A 104 13.28 6.91 -2.82
C THR A 104 13.66 7.74 -1.60
N LEU A 105 13.24 9.00 -1.53
CA LEU A 105 13.47 9.86 -0.37
C LEU A 105 12.86 9.27 0.90
N LEU A 106 11.59 8.85 0.86
CA LEU A 106 10.92 8.25 2.01
C LEU A 106 11.62 6.99 2.49
N VAL A 107 11.95 6.07 1.57
CA VAL A 107 12.64 4.83 1.92
C VAL A 107 13.97 5.15 2.59
N ARG A 108 14.79 6.02 2.04
CA ARG A 108 16.10 6.36 2.62
C ARG A 108 16.00 7.10 3.95
N THR A 109 14.97 7.94 4.10
CA THR A 109 14.73 8.67 5.35
C THR A 109 14.34 7.73 6.48
N TYR A 110 13.52 6.72 6.18
CA TYR A 110 12.95 5.84 7.21
C TYR A 110 13.58 4.44 7.25
N ALA A 111 14.54 4.13 6.37
CA ALA A 111 15.23 2.84 6.34
C ALA A 111 15.83 2.44 7.70
N GLY A 112 16.48 3.41 8.37
CA GLY A 112 17.06 3.17 9.70
C GLY A 112 16.05 2.77 10.77
N ALA A 113 14.80 3.21 10.68
CA ALA A 113 13.76 2.79 11.61
C ALA A 113 13.42 1.30 11.47
N LEU A 114 13.50 0.73 10.26
CA LEU A 114 13.25 -0.69 10.03
C LEU A 114 14.29 -1.60 10.69
N THR A 115 15.52 -1.13 10.88
CA THR A 115 16.57 -1.92 11.54
C THR A 115 16.33 -2.08 13.04
N GLN A 116 15.51 -1.20 13.63
CA GLN A 116 15.27 -1.15 15.06
C GLN A 116 14.03 -1.93 15.51
N VAL A 117 13.20 -2.41 14.54
CA VAL A 117 11.90 -3.01 14.86
C VAL A 117 11.88 -4.54 14.89
N SER A 118 13.03 -5.21 14.85
CA SER A 118 13.13 -6.69 14.81
C SER A 118 12.41 -7.40 15.97
N ASP A 119 12.37 -6.78 17.15
CA ASP A 119 11.73 -7.34 18.36
C ASP A 119 10.36 -6.72 18.66
N HIS A 120 9.81 -5.96 17.68
CA HIS A 120 8.57 -5.25 17.89
C HIS A 120 7.36 -6.06 17.43
N THR A 121 6.19 -5.66 17.95
CA THR A 121 4.87 -6.14 17.55
C THR A 121 4.00 -4.95 17.16
N VAL A 122 3.03 -5.16 16.26
CA VAL A 122 2.05 -4.11 15.92
C VAL A 122 0.78 -4.33 16.71
N PHE A 123 0.36 -3.30 17.41
CA PHE A 123 -0.93 -3.21 18.06
C PHE A 123 -1.83 -2.26 17.26
N VAL A 124 -2.90 -2.78 16.68
CA VAL A 124 -3.89 -1.99 15.95
C VAL A 124 -5.00 -1.61 16.91
N LYS A 125 -5.25 -0.31 17.07
CA LYS A 125 -6.32 0.22 17.93
C LYS A 125 -7.68 0.00 17.27
N PRO A 126 -8.75 -0.18 18.05
CA PRO A 126 -10.11 -0.25 17.52
C PRO A 126 -10.44 0.99 16.68
N LEU A 127 -11.15 0.78 15.58
CA LEU A 127 -11.63 1.88 14.75
C LEU A 127 -12.53 2.82 15.56
N ARG A 128 -12.37 4.12 15.36
CA ARG A 128 -13.23 5.11 16.02
C ARG A 128 -14.61 5.08 15.37
N PRO A 129 -15.70 5.08 16.15
CA PRO A 129 -17.06 5.19 15.61
C PRO A 129 -17.24 6.48 14.81
N GLY A 130 -18.06 6.43 13.74
CA GLY A 130 -18.45 7.62 12.98
C GLY A 130 -17.40 8.15 12.00
N GLN A 131 -16.35 7.40 11.71
CA GLN A 131 -15.43 7.75 10.63
C GLN A 131 -16.13 7.63 9.26
N ASP A 132 -15.68 8.44 8.29
CA ASP A 132 -16.12 8.35 6.91
C ASP A 132 -15.73 6.97 6.32
N ASP A 133 -16.72 6.21 5.89
CA ASP A 133 -16.50 4.89 5.28
C ASP A 133 -15.60 4.90 4.04
N LYS A 134 -15.40 6.07 3.43
CA LYS A 134 -14.55 6.21 2.24
C LYS A 134 -13.10 6.53 2.57
N ASN A 135 -12.86 7.21 3.69
CA ASN A 135 -11.53 7.61 4.14
C ASN A 135 -11.42 7.35 5.65
N LEU A 136 -10.73 6.28 6.00
CA LEU A 136 -10.55 5.88 7.39
C LEU A 136 -9.15 6.22 7.91
N VAL A 137 -9.07 6.47 9.20
CA VAL A 137 -7.80 6.51 9.94
C VAL A 137 -7.70 5.28 10.81
N VAL A 138 -6.69 4.45 10.55
CA VAL A 138 -6.33 3.33 11.42
C VAL A 138 -5.16 3.74 12.27
N ASN A 139 -5.36 3.74 13.58
CA ASN A 139 -4.33 4.08 14.55
C ASN A 139 -3.59 2.82 15.01
N THR A 140 -2.26 2.85 15.01
CA THR A 140 -1.44 1.74 15.46
C THR A 140 -0.31 2.17 16.39
N GLU A 141 0.23 1.21 17.11
CA GLU A 141 1.43 1.33 17.91
C GLU A 141 2.38 0.18 17.59
N VAL A 142 3.60 0.50 17.26
CA VAL A 142 4.68 -0.47 17.14
C VAL A 142 5.34 -0.56 18.50
N ARG A 143 5.18 -1.70 19.17
CA ARG A 143 5.53 -1.92 20.59
C ARG A 143 6.73 -2.85 20.76
N SER A 144 7.62 -2.48 21.66
CA SER A 144 8.70 -3.31 22.18
C SER A 144 8.80 -3.14 23.70
N LYS A 145 9.99 -3.36 24.28
CA LYS A 145 10.26 -3.09 25.70
C LYS A 145 10.33 -1.61 26.06
N GLY A 146 10.49 -0.72 25.05
CA GLY A 146 10.53 0.73 25.22
C GLY A 146 9.19 1.42 25.03
N GLU A 147 9.23 2.73 24.80
CA GLU A 147 8.02 3.50 24.48
C GLU A 147 7.44 3.08 23.12
N PRO A 148 6.09 2.97 23.02
CA PRO A 148 5.44 2.63 21.76
C PRO A 148 5.69 3.70 20.70
N ILE A 149 6.00 3.27 19.48
CA ILE A 149 6.09 4.16 18.31
C ILE A 149 4.71 4.28 17.69
N GLN A 150 4.16 5.48 17.66
CA GLN A 150 2.90 5.75 16.96
C GLN A 150 3.14 5.71 15.45
N LEU A 151 2.31 4.89 14.76
CA LEU A 151 2.29 4.79 13.31
C LEU A 151 0.84 4.66 12.84
N ASP A 152 0.27 5.74 12.31
CA ASP A 152 -1.13 5.74 11.88
C ASP A 152 -1.23 5.83 10.36
N TYR A 153 -2.36 5.36 9.81
CA TYR A 153 -2.56 5.23 8.38
C TYR A 153 -3.86 5.91 7.96
N ARG A 154 -3.81 6.72 6.89
CA ARG A 154 -5.01 7.14 6.16
C ARG A 154 -5.25 6.19 5.01
N LEU A 155 -6.46 5.62 4.98
CA LEU A 155 -6.88 4.67 3.96
C LEU A 155 -8.02 5.24 3.12
N GLU A 156 -8.03 4.88 1.84
CA GLU A 156 -9.18 5.05 0.97
C GLU A 156 -9.78 3.70 0.61
N LYS A 157 -11.11 3.68 0.49
CA LYS A 157 -11.86 2.50 0.08
C LYS A 157 -11.78 2.31 -1.44
N THR A 158 -11.42 1.11 -1.87
CA THR A 158 -11.33 0.70 -3.28
C THR A 158 -12.19 -0.55 -3.52
N PRO A 159 -13.53 -0.42 -3.57
CA PRO A 159 -14.42 -1.56 -3.68
C PRO A 159 -14.14 -2.38 -4.94
N GLY A 160 -13.97 -3.70 -4.78
CA GLY A 160 -13.70 -4.62 -5.88
C GLY A 160 -12.24 -4.69 -6.33
N GLU A 161 -11.33 -3.95 -5.69
CA GLU A 161 -9.89 -3.99 -5.97
C GLU A 161 -9.11 -4.51 -4.76
N GLY A 162 -8.30 -5.55 -4.95
CA GLY A 162 -7.43 -6.10 -3.92
C GLY A 162 -8.15 -6.41 -2.60
N ALA A 163 -7.65 -5.87 -1.50
CA ALA A 163 -8.25 -5.98 -0.16
C ALA A 163 -9.42 -4.99 0.08
N GLY A 164 -9.75 -4.15 -0.90
CA GLY A 164 -10.76 -3.10 -0.78
C GLY A 164 -10.26 -1.79 -0.15
N TRP A 165 -8.96 -1.69 0.12
CA TRP A 165 -8.32 -0.53 0.74
C TRP A 165 -6.95 -0.23 0.13
N LEU A 166 -6.61 1.07 0.04
CA LEU A 166 -5.26 1.55 -0.23
C LEU A 166 -4.85 2.59 0.80
N ILE A 167 -3.60 2.52 1.24
CA ILE A 167 -2.99 3.53 2.10
C ILE A 167 -2.61 4.74 1.23
N TYR A 168 -2.95 5.96 1.66
CA TYR A 168 -2.54 7.14 0.92
C TYR A 168 -1.76 8.17 1.77
N ASP A 169 -1.67 7.98 3.10
CA ASP A 169 -0.83 8.79 3.98
C ASP A 169 -0.41 8.02 5.23
N LEU A 170 0.71 8.41 5.79
CA LEU A 170 1.27 7.85 7.03
C LEU A 170 1.52 8.97 8.04
N ASN A 171 1.20 8.67 9.31
CA ASN A 171 1.62 9.46 10.45
C ASN A 171 2.74 8.72 11.18
N VAL A 172 3.89 9.34 11.31
CA VAL A 172 5.02 8.79 12.05
C VAL A 172 5.29 9.70 13.24
N LEU A 173 5.12 9.18 14.45
CA LEU A 173 5.35 9.94 15.71
C LEU A 173 4.59 11.27 15.76
N GLY A 174 3.32 11.28 15.32
CA GLY A 174 2.47 12.47 15.34
C GLY A 174 2.56 13.35 14.09
N ILE A 175 3.44 13.05 13.13
CA ILE A 175 3.67 13.86 11.93
C ILE A 175 3.11 13.15 10.71
N TRP A 176 2.09 13.73 10.06
CA TRP A 176 1.57 13.25 8.79
C TRP A 176 2.52 13.59 7.64
N LEU A 177 2.92 12.58 6.86
CA LEU A 177 3.92 12.76 5.80
C LEU A 177 3.47 13.73 4.72
N ILE A 178 2.21 13.64 4.26
CA ILE A 178 1.70 14.56 3.23
C ILE A 178 1.79 16.02 3.70
N GLU A 179 1.40 16.32 4.92
CA GLU A 179 1.38 17.68 5.46
C GLU A 179 2.81 18.22 5.62
N ASN A 180 3.71 17.38 6.15
CA ASN A 180 5.12 17.73 6.29
C ASN A 180 5.78 18.02 4.93
N TYR A 181 5.65 17.11 3.98
CA TYR A 181 6.26 17.27 2.66
C TYR A 181 5.58 18.34 1.81
N ARG A 182 4.28 18.58 1.96
CA ARG A 182 3.58 19.66 1.27
C ARG A 182 4.21 21.02 1.54
N THR A 183 4.55 21.30 2.79
CA THR A 183 5.21 22.55 3.17
C THR A 183 6.56 22.70 2.47
N GLN A 184 7.37 21.64 2.47
CA GLN A 184 8.68 21.62 1.83
C GLN A 184 8.56 21.74 0.30
N PHE A 185 7.69 20.94 -0.32
CA PHE A 185 7.51 20.92 -1.77
C PHE A 185 6.94 22.24 -2.30
N THR A 186 6.02 22.87 -1.58
CA THR A 186 5.49 24.19 -1.95
C THR A 186 6.59 25.21 -2.04
N LYS A 187 7.55 25.21 -1.09
CA LYS A 187 8.70 26.13 -1.12
C LYS A 187 9.56 25.92 -2.37
N GLU A 188 9.92 24.67 -2.67
CA GLU A 188 10.74 24.34 -3.85
C GLU A 188 10.01 24.69 -5.17
N ILE A 189 8.72 24.37 -5.26
CA ILE A 189 7.89 24.66 -6.44
C ILE A 189 7.76 26.17 -6.66
N ASN A 190 7.58 26.95 -5.62
CA ASN A 190 7.51 28.41 -5.72
C ASN A 190 8.84 29.04 -6.15
N ALA A 191 9.96 28.42 -5.81
CA ALA A 191 11.29 28.89 -6.20
C ALA A 191 11.65 28.60 -7.66
N GLY A 192 11.21 27.49 -8.25
CA GLY A 192 11.64 27.10 -9.60
C GLY A 192 10.74 26.06 -10.29
N GLY A 193 9.49 25.93 -9.86
CA GLY A 193 8.53 25.02 -10.48
C GLY A 193 8.76 23.54 -10.13
N ILE A 194 8.06 22.69 -10.86
CA ILE A 194 8.07 21.22 -10.65
C ILE A 194 9.47 20.63 -10.90
N ASP A 195 10.17 21.10 -11.91
CA ASP A 195 11.51 20.60 -12.24
C ASP A 195 12.53 20.92 -11.13
N ALA A 196 12.41 22.10 -10.50
CA ALA A 196 13.25 22.44 -9.34
C ALA A 196 12.99 21.46 -8.18
N LEU A 197 11.74 21.13 -7.89
CA LEU A 197 11.40 20.11 -6.88
C LEU A 197 12.00 18.75 -7.26
N ILE A 198 11.82 18.27 -8.49
CA ILE A 198 12.36 16.97 -8.93
C ILE A 198 13.88 16.94 -8.77
N ASN A 199 14.58 18.00 -9.18
CA ASN A 199 16.03 18.05 -9.08
C ASN A 199 16.49 18.12 -7.62
N SER A 200 15.80 18.88 -6.76
CA SER A 200 16.07 18.93 -5.32
C SER A 200 15.92 17.56 -4.67
N LEU A 201 14.86 16.81 -5.00
CA LEU A 201 14.66 15.45 -4.49
C LEU A 201 15.77 14.50 -4.97
N ALA A 202 16.13 14.55 -6.26
CA ALA A 202 17.20 13.73 -6.82
C ALA A 202 18.55 14.00 -6.13
N GLU A 203 18.90 15.27 -5.89
CA GLU A 203 20.14 15.62 -5.18
C GLU A 203 20.13 15.14 -3.72
N ARG A 204 19.00 15.29 -3.00
CA ARG A 204 18.86 14.72 -1.64
C ARG A 204 19.02 13.20 -1.65
N ASN A 205 18.46 12.53 -2.64
CA ASN A 205 18.58 11.08 -2.79
C ASN A 205 20.02 10.65 -3.05
N LYS A 206 20.77 11.39 -3.88
CA LYS A 206 22.22 11.13 -4.10
C LYS A 206 23.01 11.35 -2.81
N ALA A 207 22.77 12.45 -2.12
CA ALA A 207 23.47 12.76 -0.87
C ALA A 207 23.21 11.69 0.21
N ASN A 208 21.97 11.20 0.32
CA ASN A 208 21.62 10.13 1.25
C ASN A 208 22.23 8.77 0.85
N ALA A 209 22.44 8.51 -0.47
CA ALA A 209 23.10 7.29 -0.92
C ALA A 209 24.57 7.19 -0.50
N GLN A 210 25.22 8.33 -0.31
CA GLN A 210 26.64 8.38 0.10
C GLN A 210 26.84 8.20 1.61
N LYS A 211 25.76 8.28 2.40
CA LYS A 211 25.78 8.15 3.87
C LYS A 211 25.36 6.77 4.36
N SER A 212 24.85 5.95 3.47
CA SER A 212 24.39 4.56 3.73
C SER A 212 25.46 3.57 3.31
#